data_9adfcabf97ca7729cfc9b7ef0c09b75a
#
_entry.id   9adfcabf97ca7729cfc9b7ef0c09b75a
#
_cell.length_a   1.000
_cell.length_b   1.000
_cell.length_c   1.000
_cell.angle_alpha   90.00
_cell.angle_beta   90.00
_cell.angle_gamma   90.00
#
_symmetry.space_group_name_H-M   'P 1'
#
loop_
_entity.id
_entity.type
_entity.pdbx_description
1 polymer ?
#
loop_
_entity_poly.entity_id
_entity_poly.type
_entity_poly.pdbx_seq_one_letter_code
_entity_poly.pdbx_strand_id
1 'polypeptide(L)'
;MEEKLIKEALGKYKTPFYMFSVEDAEKTISGLRNKINGRANLCYAMKANPFMVRYIEPYVDRIEVCSMGEFEICNELGINQEKVLISGVLKEEEDIIRIMDTFENRCCYTIESPEQYRLISDWASNNQKKMNVYFRLTSGNQFGMDEETIDGLLKAAADNNFIEVRGIHFFSGTQKKVKRIKDETQRIKDYFIKMKEAGHEFGELEYGPGMAVSYFEGQKEPEEYFDYLDEFGENVKITIELGRRIAAECGVYVTTIKDIKTTSDVNYCIVDGGIHQMNYDGQLRGMYNPDIRVIRKDGIDYDDNAEMKKYVIAGSLCTTNDILVSSKEFTNPQINDVLAFYKTGAYSVTEGMLMFLSHRLPAIIINELNGNMTLLRENIETYKFNM
;
A
#
# COMPACT_ATOMS: atom_id res chain seq x y z
N MET A 1 -7.36 4.56 15.18
CA MET A 1 -6.37 5.22 16.09
C MET A 1 -7.06 6.15 17.05
N GLU A 2 -6.87 5.99 18.36
CA GLU A 2 -7.46 6.84 19.40
C GLU A 2 -6.62 8.10 19.66
N GLU A 3 -7.28 9.24 19.95
CA GLU A 3 -6.60 10.51 20.26
C GLU A 3 -5.65 10.41 21.46
N LYS A 4 -6.00 9.60 22.46
CA LYS A 4 -5.15 9.35 23.64
C LYS A 4 -3.76 8.85 23.24
N LEU A 5 -3.68 7.93 22.29
CA LEU A 5 -2.41 7.38 21.80
C LEU A 5 -1.57 8.45 21.09
N ILE A 6 -2.22 9.33 20.31
CA ILE A 6 -1.53 10.45 19.66
C ILE A 6 -0.97 11.43 20.71
N LYS A 7 -1.75 11.75 21.75
CA LYS A 7 -1.27 12.59 22.87
C LYS A 7 -0.08 11.98 23.61
N GLU A 8 -0.11 10.66 23.81
CA GLU A 8 1.03 9.96 24.40
C GLU A 8 2.28 10.02 23.50
N ALA A 9 2.11 9.84 22.19
CA ALA A 9 3.21 9.99 21.22
C ALA A 9 3.78 11.41 21.21
N LEU A 10 2.93 12.44 21.27
CA LEU A 10 3.32 13.85 21.35
C LEU A 10 4.14 14.18 22.62
N GLY A 11 3.93 13.42 23.70
CA GLY A 11 4.75 13.53 24.91
C GLY A 11 6.18 12.99 24.75
N LYS A 12 6.42 12.16 23.74
CA LYS A 12 7.71 11.47 23.49
C LYS A 12 8.43 11.97 22.24
N TYR A 13 7.68 12.34 21.19
CA TYR A 13 8.20 12.62 19.85
C TYR A 13 7.77 13.98 19.33
N LYS A 14 8.64 14.60 18.55
CA LYS A 14 8.34 15.88 17.88
C LYS A 14 7.66 15.63 16.54
N THR A 15 6.71 16.49 16.20
CA THR A 15 6.09 16.52 14.86
C THR A 15 7.08 17.05 13.80
N PRO A 16 6.88 16.75 12.51
CA PRO A 16 5.87 15.81 12.02
C PRO A 16 6.30 14.35 12.15
N PHE A 17 5.34 13.45 12.37
CA PHE A 17 5.58 12.01 12.39
C PHE A 17 4.38 11.23 11.84
N TYR A 18 4.63 10.00 11.43
CA TYR A 18 3.60 8.99 11.20
C TYR A 18 3.48 8.04 12.39
N MET A 19 2.27 7.64 12.68
CA MET A 19 2.00 6.59 13.64
C MET A 19 1.10 5.53 13.01
N PHE A 20 1.55 4.26 13.05
CA PHE A 20 0.81 3.12 12.53
C PHE A 20 0.36 2.21 13.67
N SER A 21 -0.90 1.77 13.64
CA SER A 21 -1.52 0.90 14.64
C SER A 21 -1.59 -0.52 14.12
N VAL A 22 -0.95 -1.44 14.82
CA VAL A 22 -1.03 -2.87 14.52
C VAL A 22 -2.44 -3.38 14.76
N GLU A 23 -3.11 -2.92 15.83
CA GLU A 23 -4.49 -3.31 16.16
C GLU A 23 -5.49 -2.91 15.05
N ASP A 24 -5.36 -1.69 14.50
CA ASP A 24 -6.26 -1.24 13.43
C ASP A 24 -6.04 -2.03 12.13
N ALA A 25 -4.78 -2.40 11.82
CA ALA A 25 -4.48 -3.30 10.70
C ALA A 25 -5.05 -4.70 10.91
N GLU A 26 -4.88 -5.27 12.11
CA GLU A 26 -5.43 -6.59 12.47
C GLU A 26 -6.95 -6.61 12.38
N LYS A 27 -7.63 -5.59 12.93
CA LYS A 27 -9.09 -5.45 12.82
C LYS A 27 -9.58 -5.43 11.37
N THR A 28 -8.86 -4.70 10.51
CA THR A 28 -9.18 -4.64 9.09
C THR A 28 -9.01 -6.01 8.42
N ILE A 29 -7.90 -6.69 8.67
CA ILE A 29 -7.62 -8.02 8.12
C ILE A 29 -8.66 -9.04 8.62
N SER A 30 -8.97 -9.04 9.91
CA SER A 30 -9.98 -9.91 10.50
C SER A 30 -11.37 -9.69 9.89
N GLY A 31 -11.74 -8.43 9.68
CA GLY A 31 -12.99 -8.08 8.98
C GLY A 31 -13.04 -8.60 7.54
N LEU A 32 -11.93 -8.49 6.79
CA LEU A 32 -11.81 -9.05 5.44
C LEU A 32 -11.88 -10.57 5.45
N ARG A 33 -11.17 -11.25 6.35
CA ARG A 33 -11.21 -12.72 6.48
C ARG A 33 -12.62 -13.24 6.78
N ASN A 34 -13.36 -12.56 7.64
CA ASN A 34 -14.76 -12.92 7.93
C ASN A 34 -15.64 -12.85 6.68
N LYS A 35 -15.45 -11.84 5.83
CA LYS A 35 -16.21 -11.69 4.58
C LYS A 35 -15.77 -12.67 3.51
N ILE A 36 -14.47 -12.96 3.41
CA ILE A 36 -13.92 -13.99 2.53
C ILE A 36 -14.39 -15.39 2.95
N ASN A 37 -14.55 -15.62 4.25
CA ASN A 37 -15.09 -16.85 4.83
C ASN A 37 -14.42 -18.14 4.31
N GLY A 38 -13.08 -18.15 4.28
CA GLY A 38 -12.28 -19.30 3.86
C GLY A 38 -12.27 -19.58 2.34
N ARG A 39 -12.96 -18.78 1.51
CA ARG A 39 -13.03 -18.96 0.04
C ARG A 39 -11.77 -18.53 -0.70
N ALA A 40 -10.90 -17.76 -0.06
CA ALA A 40 -9.64 -17.32 -0.64
C ALA A 40 -8.57 -17.07 0.42
N ASN A 41 -7.33 -17.13 0.00
CA ASN A 41 -6.19 -16.62 0.75
C ASN A 41 -6.13 -15.08 0.65
N LEU A 42 -5.38 -14.46 1.56
CA LEU A 42 -5.15 -13.02 1.60
C LEU A 42 -3.66 -12.72 1.43
N CYS A 43 -3.34 -11.90 0.43
CA CYS A 43 -2.01 -11.38 0.17
C CYS A 43 -1.92 -9.91 0.57
N TYR A 44 -0.85 -9.54 1.27
CA TYR A 44 -0.52 -8.15 1.54
C TYR A 44 0.45 -7.61 0.50
N ALA A 45 0.01 -6.63 -0.30
CA ALA A 45 0.88 -5.89 -1.21
C ALA A 45 1.68 -4.85 -0.41
N MET A 46 2.93 -5.19 -0.03
CA MET A 46 3.70 -4.41 0.95
C MET A 46 4.10 -3.02 0.48
N LYS A 47 4.08 -2.75 -0.83
CA LYS A 47 4.25 -1.40 -1.41
C LYS A 47 3.32 -0.36 -0.82
N ALA A 48 2.16 -0.77 -0.30
CA ALA A 48 1.24 0.14 0.36
C ALA A 48 1.81 0.73 1.66
N ASN A 49 2.51 -0.10 2.45
CA ASN A 49 3.23 0.33 3.65
C ASN A 49 4.27 -0.72 4.08
N PRO A 50 5.52 -0.59 3.64
CA PRO A 50 6.57 -1.55 3.99
C PRO A 50 6.92 -1.57 5.48
N PHE A 51 6.68 -0.47 6.23
CA PHE A 51 6.92 -0.41 7.67
C PHE A 51 6.04 -1.37 8.47
N MET A 52 4.90 -1.76 7.92
CA MET A 52 3.93 -2.65 8.56
C MET A 52 4.12 -4.12 8.21
N VAL A 53 5.00 -4.50 7.27
CA VAL A 53 5.09 -5.87 6.75
C VAL A 53 5.33 -6.91 7.85
N ARG A 54 6.25 -6.65 8.79
CA ARG A 54 6.57 -7.53 9.91
C ARG A 54 5.36 -7.78 10.82
N TYR A 55 4.55 -6.75 11.01
CA TYR A 55 3.38 -6.79 11.91
C TYR A 55 2.15 -7.39 11.23
N ILE A 56 2.08 -7.31 9.90
CA ILE A 56 0.97 -7.86 9.10
C ILE A 56 1.22 -9.32 8.71
N GLU A 57 2.47 -9.75 8.55
CA GLU A 57 2.85 -11.12 8.13
C GLU A 57 2.10 -12.23 8.88
N PRO A 58 1.91 -12.18 10.21
CA PRO A 58 1.21 -13.24 10.93
C PRO A 58 -0.26 -13.43 10.53
N TYR A 59 -0.87 -12.41 9.96
CA TYR A 59 -2.32 -12.36 9.67
C TYR A 59 -2.66 -12.62 8.20
N VAL A 60 -1.66 -12.74 7.32
CA VAL A 60 -1.85 -12.94 5.88
C VAL A 60 -1.17 -14.23 5.40
N ASP A 61 -1.65 -14.74 4.27
CA ASP A 61 -1.13 -15.99 3.68
C ASP A 61 0.02 -15.73 2.73
N ARG A 62 0.10 -14.50 2.17
CA ARG A 62 1.10 -14.10 1.18
C ARG A 62 1.49 -12.62 1.34
N ILE A 63 2.68 -12.28 0.86
CA ILE A 63 3.21 -10.91 0.79
C ILE A 63 3.75 -10.70 -0.62
N GLU A 64 3.19 -9.71 -1.34
CA GLU A 64 3.68 -9.30 -2.66
C GLU A 64 4.82 -8.30 -2.51
N VAL A 65 5.93 -8.58 -3.19
CA VAL A 65 7.18 -7.80 -3.24
C VAL A 65 7.41 -7.36 -4.68
N CYS A 66 7.58 -6.06 -4.94
CA CYS A 66 7.64 -5.50 -6.29
C CYS A 66 9.00 -4.89 -6.66
N SER A 67 9.98 -4.91 -5.77
CA SER A 67 11.30 -4.34 -6.03
C SER A 67 12.38 -5.04 -5.22
N MET A 68 13.65 -4.86 -5.64
CA MET A 68 14.80 -5.34 -4.88
C MET A 68 14.84 -4.76 -3.46
N GLY A 69 14.50 -3.48 -3.27
CA GLY A 69 14.45 -2.87 -1.95
C GLY A 69 13.40 -3.52 -1.03
N GLU A 70 12.23 -3.86 -1.55
CA GLU A 70 11.21 -4.59 -0.78
C GLU A 70 11.65 -6.02 -0.45
N PHE A 71 12.35 -6.69 -1.38
CA PHE A 71 12.96 -7.99 -1.11
C PHE A 71 13.97 -7.90 0.04
N GLU A 72 14.86 -6.90 0.04
CA GLU A 72 15.84 -6.74 1.12
C GLU A 72 15.14 -6.49 2.47
N ILE A 73 14.06 -5.72 2.51
CA ILE A 73 13.27 -5.55 3.72
C ILE A 73 12.74 -6.90 4.23
N CYS A 74 12.20 -7.73 3.34
CA CYS A 74 11.71 -9.06 3.72
C CYS A 74 12.84 -9.97 4.22
N ASN A 75 13.99 -9.95 3.54
CA ASN A 75 15.17 -10.74 3.87
C ASN A 75 15.76 -10.34 5.24
N GLU A 76 15.97 -9.04 5.47
CA GLU A 76 16.50 -8.48 6.72
C GLU A 76 15.56 -8.72 7.93
N LEU A 77 14.26 -8.65 7.71
CA LEU A 77 13.26 -8.89 8.75
C LEU A 77 12.99 -10.39 9.00
N GLY A 78 13.55 -11.29 8.18
CA GLY A 78 13.34 -12.73 8.28
C GLY A 78 11.88 -13.15 8.00
N ILE A 79 11.22 -12.45 7.06
CA ILE A 79 9.86 -12.80 6.63
C ILE A 79 9.85 -14.23 6.07
N ASN A 80 8.82 -15.01 6.40
CA ASN A 80 8.69 -16.38 5.91
C ASN A 80 8.67 -16.39 4.37
N GLN A 81 9.71 -16.99 3.78
CA GLN A 81 9.92 -17.00 2.33
C GLN A 81 8.79 -17.72 1.58
N GLU A 82 8.15 -18.72 2.19
CA GLU A 82 7.02 -19.45 1.59
C GLU A 82 5.79 -18.55 1.38
N LYS A 83 5.71 -17.44 2.11
CA LYS A 83 4.66 -16.43 1.94
C LYS A 83 4.98 -15.39 0.87
N VAL A 84 6.20 -15.32 0.34
CA VAL A 84 6.63 -14.24 -0.56
C VAL A 84 6.25 -14.54 -2.00
N LEU A 85 5.68 -13.55 -2.68
CA LEU A 85 5.49 -13.51 -4.12
C LEU A 85 6.37 -12.39 -4.70
N ILE A 86 7.39 -12.77 -5.47
CA ILE A 86 8.26 -11.82 -6.18
C ILE A 86 7.56 -11.37 -7.46
N SER A 87 7.08 -10.15 -7.43
CA SER A 87 6.37 -9.48 -8.52
C SER A 87 7.24 -8.36 -9.13
N GLY A 88 6.64 -7.44 -9.85
CA GLY A 88 7.31 -6.28 -10.43
C GLY A 88 7.51 -6.36 -11.93
N VAL A 89 7.19 -5.24 -12.60
CA VAL A 89 7.25 -5.12 -14.06
C VAL A 89 8.67 -5.20 -14.62
N LEU A 90 9.64 -4.70 -13.88
CA LEU A 90 11.06 -4.80 -14.20
C LEU A 90 11.74 -5.73 -13.20
N LYS A 91 12.42 -6.74 -13.72
CA LYS A 91 13.32 -7.61 -12.99
C LYS A 91 14.69 -7.51 -13.65
N GLU A 92 15.57 -6.67 -13.08
CA GLU A 92 16.96 -6.58 -13.52
C GLU A 92 17.64 -7.95 -13.34
N GLU A 93 18.48 -8.35 -14.29
CA GLU A 93 19.08 -9.69 -14.30
C GLU A 93 19.88 -9.96 -13.02
N GLU A 94 20.71 -9.01 -12.58
CA GLU A 94 21.52 -9.14 -11.35
C GLU A 94 20.63 -9.27 -10.11
N ASP A 95 19.57 -8.48 -10.02
CA ASP A 95 18.64 -8.47 -8.89
C ASP A 95 17.84 -9.77 -8.79
N ILE A 96 17.27 -10.24 -9.92
CA ILE A 96 16.45 -11.47 -9.90
C ILE A 96 17.31 -12.71 -9.64
N ILE A 97 18.55 -12.75 -10.15
CA ILE A 97 19.52 -13.83 -9.83
C ILE A 97 19.80 -13.82 -8.32
N ARG A 98 20.11 -12.66 -7.73
CA ARG A 98 20.35 -12.56 -6.29
C ARG A 98 19.16 -12.99 -5.43
N ILE A 99 17.94 -12.66 -5.86
CA ILE A 99 16.71 -13.12 -5.19
C ILE A 99 16.61 -14.65 -5.27
N MET A 100 16.81 -15.23 -6.46
CA MET A 100 16.76 -16.66 -6.68
C MET A 100 17.88 -17.42 -5.95
N ASP A 101 19.08 -16.85 -5.86
CA ASP A 101 20.18 -17.43 -5.07
C ASP A 101 19.88 -17.43 -3.56
N THR A 102 19.07 -16.45 -3.09
CA THR A 102 18.75 -16.30 -1.67
C THR A 102 17.50 -17.09 -1.26
N PHE A 103 16.39 -16.95 -2.00
CA PHE A 103 15.11 -17.57 -1.66
C PHE A 103 14.84 -18.87 -2.43
N GLU A 104 15.53 -19.09 -3.55
CA GLU A 104 15.38 -20.27 -4.40
C GLU A 104 13.90 -20.50 -4.81
N ASN A 105 13.44 -21.74 -4.68
CA ASN A 105 12.06 -22.17 -4.93
C ASN A 105 11.16 -22.12 -3.71
N ARG A 106 11.59 -21.48 -2.62
CA ARG A 106 10.80 -21.33 -1.39
C ARG A 106 9.72 -20.28 -1.51
N CYS A 107 9.83 -19.38 -2.48
CA CYS A 107 8.82 -18.38 -2.79
C CYS A 107 8.22 -18.60 -4.18
N CYS A 108 7.27 -17.75 -4.56
CA CYS A 108 6.69 -17.74 -5.91
C CYS A 108 7.17 -16.51 -6.67
N TYR A 109 7.11 -16.60 -8.02
CA TYR A 109 7.55 -15.52 -8.92
C TYR A 109 6.47 -15.19 -9.93
N THR A 110 6.20 -13.91 -10.17
CA THR A 110 5.40 -13.51 -11.35
C THR A 110 6.31 -13.38 -12.56
N ILE A 111 5.78 -13.72 -13.72
CA ILE A 111 6.41 -13.53 -15.03
C ILE A 111 5.52 -12.61 -15.84
N GLU A 112 6.08 -11.46 -16.23
CA GLU A 112 5.37 -10.39 -16.94
C GLU A 112 5.87 -10.18 -18.37
N SER A 113 6.89 -10.96 -18.80
CA SER A 113 7.44 -10.90 -20.16
C SER A 113 8.19 -12.18 -20.52
N PRO A 114 8.41 -12.46 -21.83
CA PRO A 114 9.25 -13.56 -22.27
C PRO A 114 10.70 -13.47 -21.74
N GLU A 115 11.23 -12.27 -21.55
CA GLU A 115 12.57 -12.09 -21.00
C GLU A 115 12.63 -12.50 -19.52
N GLN A 116 11.63 -12.15 -18.70
CA GLN A 116 11.55 -12.63 -17.33
C GLN A 116 11.42 -14.16 -17.25
N TYR A 117 10.67 -14.76 -18.19
CA TYR A 117 10.61 -16.22 -18.31
C TYR A 117 11.99 -16.81 -18.62
N ARG A 118 12.73 -16.23 -19.56
CA ARG A 118 14.09 -16.67 -19.91
C ARG A 118 15.01 -16.65 -18.69
N LEU A 119 15.08 -15.50 -17.99
CA LEU A 119 15.95 -15.35 -16.82
C LEU A 119 15.66 -16.39 -15.72
N ILE A 120 14.38 -16.60 -15.39
CA ILE A 120 13.97 -17.54 -14.34
C ILE A 120 14.20 -18.99 -14.81
N SER A 121 13.89 -19.30 -16.07
CA SER A 121 14.04 -20.62 -16.67
C SER A 121 15.52 -21.04 -16.79
N ASP A 122 16.39 -20.13 -17.23
CA ASP A 122 17.83 -20.36 -17.32
C ASP A 122 18.44 -20.65 -15.95
N TRP A 123 18.10 -19.80 -14.94
CA TRP A 123 18.57 -20.03 -13.57
C TRP A 123 18.06 -21.36 -13.00
N ALA A 124 16.76 -21.67 -13.19
CA ALA A 124 16.11 -22.88 -12.71
C ALA A 124 16.80 -24.13 -13.27
N SER A 125 17.07 -24.14 -14.58
CA SER A 125 17.73 -25.25 -15.28
C SER A 125 19.18 -25.43 -14.85
N ASN A 126 19.94 -24.32 -14.74
CA ASN A 126 21.34 -24.34 -14.31
C ASN A 126 21.51 -24.83 -12.87
N ASN A 127 20.58 -24.50 -11.99
CA ASN A 127 20.60 -24.86 -10.58
C ASN A 127 19.80 -26.13 -10.25
N GLN A 128 19.10 -26.72 -11.24
CA GLN A 128 18.24 -27.90 -11.08
C GLN A 128 17.17 -27.70 -9.98
N LYS A 129 16.61 -26.49 -9.90
CA LYS A 129 15.60 -26.09 -8.92
C LYS A 129 14.27 -25.85 -9.63
N LYS A 130 13.21 -26.50 -9.16
CA LYS A 130 11.86 -26.33 -9.71
C LYS A 130 11.23 -25.05 -9.17
N MET A 131 11.04 -24.03 -10.04
CA MET A 131 10.52 -22.72 -9.67
C MET A 131 9.02 -22.64 -9.82
N ASN A 132 8.33 -22.07 -8.82
CA ASN A 132 6.90 -21.83 -8.83
C ASN A 132 6.61 -20.45 -9.44
N VAL A 133 5.87 -20.42 -10.55
CA VAL A 133 5.62 -19.18 -11.29
C VAL A 133 4.14 -18.93 -11.55
N TYR A 134 3.77 -17.64 -11.63
CA TYR A 134 2.49 -17.15 -12.13
C TYR A 134 2.74 -16.35 -13.40
N PHE A 135 1.96 -16.57 -14.44
CA PHE A 135 1.97 -15.69 -15.59
C PHE A 135 1.02 -14.52 -15.35
N ARG A 136 1.50 -13.30 -15.52
CA ARG A 136 0.67 -12.11 -15.36
C ARG A 136 -0.05 -11.80 -16.66
N LEU A 137 -1.39 -11.89 -16.62
CA LEU A 137 -2.26 -11.48 -17.71
C LEU A 137 -2.39 -9.96 -17.72
N THR A 138 -2.18 -9.33 -18.88
CA THR A 138 -2.27 -7.88 -19.02
C THR A 138 -3.69 -7.35 -18.89
N SER A 139 -3.82 -6.16 -18.36
CA SER A 139 -5.07 -5.36 -18.38
C SER A 139 -5.09 -4.33 -19.53
N GLY A 140 -4.14 -4.39 -20.47
CA GLY A 140 -4.02 -3.48 -21.60
C GLY A 140 -3.11 -2.28 -21.34
N ASN A 141 -2.10 -2.45 -20.50
CA ASN A 141 -1.08 -1.45 -20.18
C ASN A 141 0.31 -2.09 -20.16
N GLN A 142 1.32 -1.41 -19.59
CA GLN A 142 2.72 -1.89 -19.51
C GLN A 142 2.92 -3.14 -18.65
N PHE A 143 1.91 -3.61 -17.92
CA PHE A 143 2.02 -4.75 -17.03
C PHE A 143 1.46 -6.02 -17.65
N GLY A 144 2.20 -7.12 -17.47
CA GLY A 144 1.79 -8.44 -17.89
C GLY A 144 1.84 -8.67 -19.40
N MET A 145 1.37 -9.83 -19.81
CA MET A 145 1.40 -10.32 -21.20
C MET A 145 -0.01 -10.53 -21.72
N ASP A 146 -0.18 -10.45 -23.04
CA ASP A 146 -1.40 -10.88 -23.69
C ASP A 146 -1.56 -12.40 -23.68
N GLU A 147 -2.76 -12.87 -24.00
CA GLU A 147 -3.09 -14.29 -23.99
C GLU A 147 -2.22 -15.11 -24.93
N GLU A 148 -1.91 -14.59 -26.15
CA GLU A 148 -1.10 -15.28 -27.14
C GLU A 148 0.32 -15.51 -26.63
N THR A 149 0.91 -14.50 -26.00
CA THR A 149 2.25 -14.60 -25.39
C THR A 149 2.26 -15.64 -24.26
N ILE A 150 1.24 -15.61 -23.38
CA ILE A 150 1.12 -16.61 -22.29
C ILE A 150 0.95 -18.01 -22.86
N ASP A 151 0.11 -18.19 -23.90
CA ASP A 151 -0.10 -19.50 -24.55
C ASP A 151 1.22 -20.06 -25.14
N GLY A 152 2.06 -19.19 -25.68
CA GLY A 152 3.40 -19.56 -26.15
C GLY A 152 4.34 -20.01 -25.03
N LEU A 153 4.33 -19.27 -23.89
CA LEU A 153 5.15 -19.60 -22.73
C LEU A 153 4.65 -20.84 -21.98
N LEU A 154 3.35 -21.12 -21.98
CA LEU A 154 2.82 -22.37 -21.43
C LEU A 154 3.37 -23.61 -22.15
N LYS A 155 3.48 -23.55 -23.49
CA LYS A 155 4.10 -24.61 -24.28
C LYS A 155 5.57 -24.76 -23.92
N ALA A 156 6.31 -23.66 -23.84
CA ALA A 156 7.72 -23.70 -23.43
C ALA A 156 7.91 -24.23 -22.01
N ALA A 157 7.01 -23.89 -21.08
CA ALA A 157 7.03 -24.38 -19.71
C ALA A 157 6.71 -25.88 -19.60
N ALA A 158 5.83 -26.39 -20.47
CA ALA A 158 5.52 -27.82 -20.52
C ALA A 158 6.74 -28.71 -20.89
N ASP A 159 7.68 -28.16 -21.66
CA ASP A 159 8.93 -28.81 -22.04
C ASP A 159 10.07 -28.59 -21.02
N ASN A 160 9.85 -27.77 -19.98
CA ASN A 160 10.84 -27.46 -18.97
C ASN A 160 10.48 -28.04 -17.59
N ASN A 161 11.17 -29.09 -17.18
CA ASN A 161 10.93 -29.77 -15.90
C ASN A 161 11.20 -28.92 -14.66
N PHE A 162 11.84 -27.75 -14.81
CA PHE A 162 12.22 -26.86 -13.72
C PHE A 162 11.30 -25.65 -13.58
N ILE A 163 10.24 -25.56 -14.39
CA ILE A 163 9.22 -24.51 -14.26
C ILE A 163 7.87 -25.14 -13.91
N GLU A 164 7.29 -24.71 -12.81
CA GLU A 164 5.92 -25.06 -12.42
C GLU A 164 5.02 -23.86 -12.52
N VAL A 165 4.15 -23.84 -13.52
CA VAL A 165 3.15 -22.79 -13.68
C VAL A 165 1.99 -23.09 -12.73
N ARG A 166 1.89 -22.28 -11.65
CA ARG A 166 0.85 -22.41 -10.63
C ARG A 166 -0.49 -21.89 -11.12
N GLY A 167 -0.45 -20.80 -11.87
CA GLY A 167 -1.66 -20.14 -12.34
C GLY A 167 -1.41 -18.78 -12.96
N ILE A 168 -2.43 -17.94 -12.88
CA ILE A 168 -2.45 -16.59 -13.42
C ILE A 168 -2.42 -15.55 -12.29
N HIS A 169 -1.65 -14.49 -12.52
CA HIS A 169 -1.69 -13.25 -11.74
C HIS A 169 -2.41 -12.17 -12.55
N PHE A 170 -3.28 -11.40 -11.90
CA PHE A 170 -3.98 -10.28 -12.54
C PHE A 170 -4.19 -9.10 -11.59
N PHE A 171 -3.72 -7.92 -12.01
CA PHE A 171 -3.97 -6.65 -11.33
C PHE A 171 -4.07 -5.52 -12.36
N SER A 172 -5.09 -4.67 -12.28
CA SER A 172 -5.36 -3.60 -13.26
C SER A 172 -5.47 -2.20 -12.65
N GLY A 173 -5.08 -2.02 -11.40
CA GLY A 173 -5.15 -0.73 -10.70
C GLY A 173 -5.96 -0.78 -9.40
N THR A 174 -6.10 0.37 -8.76
CA THR A 174 -6.68 0.55 -7.43
C THR A 174 -7.95 1.40 -7.47
N GLN A 175 -8.64 1.54 -6.32
CA GLN A 175 -9.84 2.39 -6.15
C GLN A 175 -10.97 2.04 -7.11
N LYS A 176 -11.16 0.74 -7.38
CA LYS A 176 -12.13 0.26 -8.35
C LYS A 176 -13.54 0.21 -7.79
N LYS A 177 -14.51 0.53 -8.64
CA LYS A 177 -15.93 0.28 -8.39
C LYS A 177 -16.27 -1.20 -8.66
N VAL A 178 -17.28 -1.73 -7.99
CA VAL A 178 -17.75 -3.13 -8.12
C VAL A 178 -17.96 -3.55 -9.57
N LYS A 179 -18.54 -2.68 -10.42
CA LYS A 179 -18.71 -2.98 -11.85
C LYS A 179 -17.39 -3.38 -12.52
N ARG A 180 -16.31 -2.64 -12.25
CA ARG A 180 -15.00 -2.93 -12.84
C ARG A 180 -14.46 -4.27 -12.38
N ILE A 181 -14.65 -4.61 -11.08
CA ILE A 181 -14.26 -5.91 -10.53
C ILE A 181 -15.02 -7.03 -11.23
N LYS A 182 -16.34 -6.89 -11.42
CA LYS A 182 -17.16 -7.87 -12.15
C LYS A 182 -16.70 -8.08 -13.60
N ASP A 183 -16.43 -6.99 -14.33
CA ASP A 183 -15.97 -7.06 -15.71
C ASP A 183 -14.62 -7.79 -15.80
N GLU A 184 -13.71 -7.54 -14.87
CA GLU A 184 -12.38 -8.18 -14.81
C GLU A 184 -12.46 -9.66 -14.44
N THR A 185 -13.23 -9.99 -13.41
CA THR A 185 -13.37 -11.39 -12.98
C THR A 185 -14.05 -12.23 -14.05
N GLN A 186 -15.02 -11.68 -14.79
CA GLN A 186 -15.60 -12.36 -15.94
C GLN A 186 -14.55 -12.63 -17.03
N ARG A 187 -13.73 -11.63 -17.39
CA ARG A 187 -12.64 -11.80 -18.37
C ARG A 187 -11.64 -12.89 -17.94
N ILE A 188 -11.22 -12.88 -16.67
CA ILE A 188 -10.29 -13.89 -16.15
C ILE A 188 -10.93 -15.28 -16.24
N LYS A 189 -12.18 -15.42 -15.88
CA LYS A 189 -12.95 -16.66 -15.95
C LYS A 189 -13.06 -17.18 -17.39
N ASP A 190 -13.38 -16.30 -18.34
CA ASP A 190 -13.44 -16.68 -19.76
C ASP A 190 -12.07 -17.20 -20.25
N TYR A 191 -10.97 -16.57 -19.79
CA TYR A 191 -9.61 -17.03 -20.10
C TYR A 191 -9.31 -18.39 -19.45
N PHE A 192 -9.70 -18.65 -18.23
CA PHE A 192 -9.53 -19.96 -17.58
C PHE A 192 -10.28 -21.06 -18.32
N ILE A 193 -11.52 -20.79 -18.79
CA ILE A 193 -12.30 -21.73 -19.59
C ILE A 193 -11.58 -22.04 -20.92
N LYS A 194 -11.14 -21.00 -21.64
CA LYS A 194 -10.38 -21.14 -22.89
C LYS A 194 -9.12 -21.99 -22.71
N MET A 195 -8.37 -21.75 -21.62
CA MET A 195 -7.15 -22.51 -21.34
C MET A 195 -7.44 -23.98 -21.01
N LYS A 196 -8.50 -24.24 -20.25
CA LYS A 196 -8.93 -25.61 -19.96
C LYS A 196 -9.31 -26.37 -21.24
N GLU A 197 -10.02 -25.73 -22.17
CA GLU A 197 -10.35 -26.30 -23.48
C GLU A 197 -9.10 -26.59 -24.34
N ALA A 198 -8.05 -25.77 -24.17
CA ALA A 198 -6.74 -25.96 -24.80
C ALA A 198 -5.84 -27.00 -24.09
N GLY A 199 -6.33 -27.63 -23.01
CA GLY A 199 -5.61 -28.65 -22.24
C GLY A 199 -4.69 -28.10 -21.13
N HIS A 200 -4.79 -26.82 -20.80
CA HIS A 200 -4.07 -26.18 -19.71
C HIS A 200 -5.02 -25.85 -18.56
N GLU A 201 -4.87 -26.52 -17.42
CA GLU A 201 -5.69 -26.24 -16.23
C GLU A 201 -4.89 -25.46 -15.21
N PHE A 202 -5.32 -24.22 -14.92
CA PHE A 202 -4.71 -23.41 -13.88
C PHE A 202 -5.31 -23.78 -12.51
N GLY A 203 -4.44 -24.11 -11.55
CA GLY A 203 -4.85 -24.44 -10.19
C GLY A 203 -4.98 -23.23 -9.28
N GLU A 204 -4.39 -22.09 -9.64
CA GLU A 204 -4.34 -20.91 -8.78
C GLU A 204 -4.62 -19.61 -9.55
N LEU A 205 -5.26 -18.67 -8.85
CA LEU A 205 -5.45 -17.30 -9.30
C LEU A 205 -4.94 -16.34 -8.21
N GLU A 206 -3.95 -15.52 -8.55
CA GLU A 206 -3.52 -14.38 -7.74
C GLU A 206 -4.19 -13.12 -8.31
N TYR A 207 -5.11 -12.50 -7.55
CA TYR A 207 -5.95 -11.42 -8.06
C TYR A 207 -5.93 -10.19 -7.15
N GLY A 208 -5.55 -9.05 -7.73
CA GLY A 208 -5.66 -7.74 -7.09
C GLY A 208 -6.95 -7.01 -7.50
N PRO A 209 -8.05 -7.11 -6.72
CA PRO A 209 -9.31 -6.44 -7.04
C PRO A 209 -9.21 -4.92 -6.97
N GLY A 210 -8.16 -4.37 -6.36
CA GLY A 210 -7.99 -2.93 -6.23
C GLY A 210 -9.11 -2.27 -5.42
N MET A 211 -9.53 -2.90 -4.32
CA MET A 211 -10.64 -2.45 -3.48
C MET A 211 -10.45 -1.01 -3.03
N ALA A 212 -11.52 -0.23 -3.16
CA ALA A 212 -11.52 1.18 -2.83
C ALA A 212 -11.52 1.46 -1.32
N VAL A 213 -11.03 2.63 -0.94
CA VAL A 213 -11.06 3.20 0.40
C VAL A 213 -11.62 4.61 0.31
N SER A 214 -12.50 4.98 1.22
CA SER A 214 -12.99 6.35 1.39
C SER A 214 -11.98 7.14 2.22
N TYR A 215 -11.38 8.16 1.63
CA TYR A 215 -10.37 9.01 2.29
C TYR A 215 -10.90 10.34 2.80
N PHE A 216 -11.98 10.85 2.19
CA PHE A 216 -12.40 12.22 2.35
C PHE A 216 -13.77 12.33 2.98
N GLU A 217 -14.01 13.42 3.71
CA GLU A 217 -15.30 13.73 4.31
C GLU A 217 -16.42 13.71 3.25
N GLY A 218 -17.55 13.13 3.60
CA GLY A 218 -18.71 13.04 2.72
C GLY A 218 -18.61 11.97 1.61
N GLN A 219 -17.50 11.29 1.46
CA GLN A 219 -17.44 10.11 0.59
C GLN A 219 -18.25 8.96 1.19
N LYS A 220 -19.00 8.26 0.34
CA LYS A 220 -19.65 7.01 0.75
C LYS A 220 -18.60 5.93 0.92
N GLU A 221 -18.76 5.10 1.95
CA GLU A 221 -17.94 3.90 2.08
C GLU A 221 -18.09 3.02 0.82
N PRO A 222 -16.97 2.54 0.26
CA PRO A 222 -17.01 1.71 -0.93
C PRO A 222 -17.74 0.40 -0.67
N GLU A 223 -18.55 -0.03 -1.63
CA GLU A 223 -19.13 -1.36 -1.63
C GLU A 223 -18.02 -2.40 -1.77
N GLU A 224 -18.00 -3.40 -0.89
CA GLU A 224 -17.12 -4.56 -0.98
C GLU A 224 -17.85 -5.69 -1.73
N TYR A 225 -17.14 -6.32 -2.66
CA TYR A 225 -17.69 -7.37 -3.51
C TYR A 225 -16.77 -8.59 -3.51
N PHE A 226 -17.30 -9.72 -3.10
CA PHE A 226 -16.57 -11.00 -2.99
C PHE A 226 -17.31 -12.17 -3.69
N ASP A 227 -18.46 -11.94 -4.33
CA ASP A 227 -19.25 -13.02 -4.94
C ASP A 227 -18.47 -13.76 -6.03
N TYR A 228 -17.51 -13.07 -6.70
CA TYR A 228 -16.65 -13.70 -7.71
C TYR A 228 -15.84 -14.88 -7.17
N LEU A 229 -15.64 -14.98 -5.86
CA LEU A 229 -14.89 -16.08 -5.26
C LEU A 229 -15.55 -17.44 -5.48
N ASP A 230 -16.87 -17.44 -5.66
CA ASP A 230 -17.65 -18.65 -5.89
C ASP A 230 -17.77 -19.00 -7.38
N GLU A 231 -17.25 -18.14 -8.28
CA GLU A 231 -17.43 -18.26 -9.73
C GLU A 231 -16.33 -19.08 -10.44
N PHE A 232 -15.15 -19.26 -9.81
CA PHE A 232 -14.01 -19.94 -10.42
C PHE A 232 -14.01 -21.46 -10.22
N GLY A 233 -14.95 -21.99 -9.44
CA GLY A 233 -15.06 -23.41 -9.12
C GLY A 233 -14.12 -23.85 -7.98
N GLU A 234 -14.41 -25.02 -7.41
CA GLU A 234 -13.72 -25.53 -6.21
C GLU A 234 -12.24 -25.90 -6.43
N ASN A 235 -11.84 -26.10 -7.69
CA ASN A 235 -10.48 -26.52 -8.04
C ASN A 235 -9.51 -25.34 -8.19
N VAL A 236 -9.97 -24.08 -8.19
CA VAL A 236 -9.11 -22.90 -8.32
C VAL A 236 -8.89 -22.26 -6.97
N LYS A 237 -7.67 -22.32 -6.47
CA LYS A 237 -7.27 -21.63 -5.25
C LYS A 237 -7.04 -20.15 -5.52
N ILE A 238 -7.87 -19.29 -4.95
CA ILE A 238 -7.77 -17.85 -5.14
C ILE A 238 -6.96 -17.22 -4.00
N THR A 239 -6.07 -16.30 -4.35
CA THR A 239 -5.40 -15.38 -3.41
C THR A 239 -5.74 -13.95 -3.81
N ILE A 240 -6.25 -13.16 -2.84
CA ILE A 240 -6.65 -11.76 -3.05
C ILE A 240 -5.52 -10.85 -2.60
N GLU A 241 -4.97 -10.04 -3.51
CA GLU A 241 -3.95 -9.05 -3.20
C GLU A 241 -4.58 -7.73 -2.74
N LEU A 242 -4.29 -7.31 -1.52
CA LEU A 242 -4.74 -6.06 -0.95
C LEU A 242 -3.58 -5.32 -0.28
N GLY A 243 -3.31 -4.09 -0.72
CA GLY A 243 -2.38 -3.18 -0.05
C GLY A 243 -3.14 -2.06 0.66
N ARG A 244 -3.72 -1.16 -0.13
CA ARG A 244 -4.46 0.02 0.32
C ARG A 244 -5.56 -0.32 1.32
N ARG A 245 -6.40 -1.30 1.02
CA ARG A 245 -7.54 -1.68 1.87
C ARG A 245 -7.12 -2.19 3.24
N ILE A 246 -5.95 -2.81 3.35
CA ILE A 246 -5.38 -3.28 4.63
C ILE A 246 -4.75 -2.12 5.40
N ALA A 247 -3.94 -1.30 4.73
CA ALA A 247 -3.05 -0.37 5.40
C ALA A 247 -3.65 1.03 5.65
N ALA A 248 -4.61 1.50 4.84
CA ALA A 248 -5.06 2.90 4.90
C ALA A 248 -5.53 3.33 6.30
N GLU A 249 -6.40 2.55 6.91
CA GLU A 249 -7.03 2.87 8.20
C GLU A 249 -6.06 2.81 9.40
N CYS A 250 -4.93 2.09 9.27
CA CYS A 250 -4.02 1.92 10.39
C CYS A 250 -3.11 3.12 10.64
N GLY A 251 -3.06 4.11 9.73
CA GLY A 251 -2.11 5.21 9.80
C GLY A 251 -2.71 6.57 10.11
N VAL A 252 -1.97 7.36 10.88
CA VAL A 252 -2.21 8.77 11.12
C VAL A 252 -0.92 9.55 10.89
N TYR A 253 -1.03 10.67 10.17
CA TYR A 253 0.04 11.65 10.03
C TYR A 253 -0.23 12.83 10.98
N VAL A 254 0.77 13.21 11.76
CA VAL A 254 0.64 14.21 12.84
C VAL A 254 1.58 15.37 12.57
N THR A 255 1.04 16.57 12.54
CA THR A 255 1.78 17.82 12.28
C THR A 255 1.27 18.93 13.19
N THR A 256 2.09 19.94 13.44
CA THR A 256 1.79 21.05 14.40
C THR A 256 1.65 22.36 13.66
N ILE A 257 0.66 23.18 14.03
CA ILE A 257 0.51 24.55 13.57
C ILE A 257 1.66 25.39 14.13
N LYS A 258 2.47 25.98 13.25
CA LYS A 258 3.62 26.83 13.62
C LYS A 258 3.37 28.30 13.41
N ASP A 259 2.44 28.65 12.51
CA ASP A 259 2.08 30.05 12.26
C ASP A 259 0.61 30.17 11.84
N ILE A 260 -0.03 31.26 12.17
CA ILE A 260 -1.39 31.58 11.76
C ILE A 260 -1.38 33.01 11.25
N LYS A 261 -1.88 33.23 10.05
CA LYS A 261 -1.94 34.55 9.44
C LYS A 261 -3.14 34.72 8.53
N THR A 262 -3.53 35.98 8.33
CA THR A 262 -4.53 36.37 7.33
C THR A 262 -3.86 37.22 6.25
N THR A 263 -4.04 36.84 4.99
CA THR A 263 -3.53 37.61 3.86
C THR A 263 -4.61 37.69 2.79
N SER A 264 -4.96 38.91 2.34
CA SER A 264 -6.01 39.14 1.34
C SER A 264 -7.33 38.42 1.71
N ASP A 265 -7.76 38.57 2.93
CA ASP A 265 -8.99 37.99 3.51
C ASP A 265 -9.03 36.45 3.58
N VAL A 266 -7.90 35.79 3.35
CA VAL A 266 -7.75 34.35 3.52
C VAL A 266 -6.97 34.02 4.77
N ASN A 267 -7.52 33.15 5.62
CA ASN A 267 -6.84 32.69 6.84
C ASN A 267 -6.01 31.45 6.53
N TYR A 268 -4.78 31.42 7.02
CA TYR A 268 -3.84 30.31 6.84
C TYR A 268 -3.40 29.75 8.20
N CYS A 269 -3.38 28.43 8.31
CA CYS A 269 -2.60 27.69 9.31
C CYS A 269 -1.39 27.08 8.60
N ILE A 270 -0.17 27.49 8.99
CA ILE A 270 1.07 26.94 8.46
C ILE A 270 1.55 25.86 9.42
N VAL A 271 1.77 24.64 8.89
CA VAL A 271 2.21 23.49 9.69
C VAL A 271 3.68 23.15 9.44
N ASP A 272 4.30 22.40 10.37
CA ASP A 272 5.71 21.94 10.25
C ASP A 272 5.92 20.79 9.26
N GLY A 273 4.84 20.19 8.75
CA GLY A 273 4.85 19.22 7.67
C GLY A 273 4.52 19.83 6.31
N GLY A 274 4.05 19.01 5.38
CA GLY A 274 3.65 19.46 4.05
C GLY A 274 3.42 18.31 3.08
N ILE A 275 3.15 18.66 1.83
CA ILE A 275 2.88 17.67 0.76
C ILE A 275 4.08 16.80 0.41
N HIS A 276 5.28 17.18 0.81
CA HIS A 276 6.48 16.37 0.63
C HIS A 276 6.50 15.14 1.54
N GLN A 277 5.71 15.16 2.60
CA GLN A 277 5.66 14.09 3.59
C GLN A 277 4.35 13.33 3.58
N MET A 278 3.26 13.91 3.10
CA MET A 278 1.94 13.30 3.13
C MET A 278 1.27 13.36 1.77
N ASN A 279 0.79 12.23 1.30
CA ASN A 279 0.03 12.08 0.09
C ASN A 279 -1.24 11.26 0.36
N TYR A 280 -2.37 11.67 -0.23
CA TYR A 280 -3.57 10.85 -0.38
C TYR A 280 -3.72 10.46 -1.84
N ASP A 281 -4.47 9.43 -2.11
CA ASP A 281 -4.78 8.84 -3.40
C ASP A 281 -4.85 9.86 -4.56
N GLY A 282 -3.82 9.88 -5.40
CA GLY A 282 -3.71 10.78 -6.54
C GLY A 282 -3.75 12.27 -6.22
N GLN A 283 -3.53 12.67 -4.98
CA GLN A 283 -3.45 14.06 -4.55
C GLN A 283 -4.70 14.91 -4.85
N LEU A 284 -5.89 14.36 -4.67
CA LEU A 284 -7.17 15.09 -4.76
C LEU A 284 -7.29 16.19 -3.69
N ARG A 285 -6.15 16.64 -3.16
CA ARG A 285 -5.98 17.74 -2.23
C ARG A 285 -6.55 19.01 -2.84
N GLY A 286 -7.27 19.75 -2.08
CA GLY A 286 -7.90 20.98 -2.55
C GLY A 286 -9.30 20.81 -3.14
N MET A 287 -9.71 19.56 -3.48
CA MET A 287 -11.09 19.28 -3.87
C MET A 287 -11.92 18.68 -2.73
N TYR A 288 -11.26 17.92 -1.83
CA TYR A 288 -11.91 17.22 -0.73
C TYR A 288 -11.11 17.37 0.56
N ASN A 289 -11.82 17.41 1.70
CA ASN A 289 -11.22 17.46 3.02
C ASN A 289 -10.97 16.04 3.52
N PRO A 290 -9.73 15.68 3.91
CA PRO A 290 -9.46 14.45 4.63
C PRO A 290 -10.04 14.48 6.04
N ASP A 291 -10.15 13.33 6.71
CA ASP A 291 -10.51 13.25 8.12
C ASP A 291 -9.35 13.81 8.96
N ILE A 292 -9.57 15.00 9.53
CA ILE A 292 -8.59 15.72 10.34
C ILE A 292 -9.18 16.00 11.71
N ARG A 293 -8.46 15.63 12.76
CA ARG A 293 -8.79 15.99 14.13
C ARG A 293 -7.78 17.00 14.66
N VAL A 294 -8.30 17.99 15.38
CA VAL A 294 -7.48 18.98 16.08
C VAL A 294 -7.25 18.50 17.50
N ILE A 295 -6.01 18.35 17.88
CA ILE A 295 -5.59 18.07 19.25
C ILE A 295 -5.09 19.37 19.84
N ARG A 296 -5.88 19.93 20.73
CA ARG A 296 -5.59 21.22 21.36
C ARG A 296 -4.47 21.08 22.36
N LYS A 297 -3.66 22.12 22.46
CA LYS A 297 -2.57 22.16 23.44
C LYS A 297 -3.15 22.36 24.86
N ASP A 298 -2.69 21.57 25.81
CA ASP A 298 -3.06 21.68 27.20
C ASP A 298 -2.61 23.03 27.79
N GLY A 299 -3.42 23.59 28.71
CA GLY A 299 -3.11 24.84 29.42
C GLY A 299 -3.39 26.13 28.65
N ILE A 300 -3.99 26.03 27.45
CA ILE A 300 -4.52 27.20 26.72
C ILE A 300 -6.03 27.29 26.98
N ASP A 301 -6.48 28.47 27.32
CA ASP A 301 -7.91 28.80 27.44
C ASP A 301 -8.45 29.12 26.04
N TYR A 302 -9.19 28.16 25.47
CA TYR A 302 -9.82 28.34 24.17
C TYR A 302 -11.20 28.94 24.32
N ASP A 303 -11.50 30.00 23.57
CA ASP A 303 -12.84 30.51 23.45
C ASP A 303 -13.68 29.58 22.55
N ASP A 304 -14.41 28.67 23.16
CA ASP A 304 -15.29 27.72 22.45
C ASP A 304 -16.52 28.41 21.84
N ASN A 305 -16.80 29.66 22.19
CA ASN A 305 -17.86 30.50 21.60
C ASN A 305 -17.33 31.34 20.42
N ALA A 306 -16.03 31.31 20.13
CA ALA A 306 -15.48 32.05 19.01
C ALA A 306 -16.11 31.58 17.67
N GLU A 307 -16.27 32.53 16.77
CA GLU A 307 -16.80 32.28 15.45
C GLU A 307 -15.96 31.24 14.70
N MET A 308 -16.64 30.25 14.13
CA MET A 308 -16.01 29.27 13.23
C MET A 308 -15.60 29.97 11.93
N LYS A 309 -14.30 29.86 11.57
CA LYS A 309 -13.73 30.48 10.36
C LYS A 309 -13.09 29.44 9.49
N LYS A 310 -13.05 29.74 8.19
CA LYS A 310 -12.35 28.90 7.19
C LYS A 310 -10.86 29.22 7.19
N TYR A 311 -10.05 28.16 7.15
CA TYR A 311 -8.60 28.22 7.05
C TYR A 311 -8.09 27.33 5.92
N VAL A 312 -7.08 27.80 5.24
CA VAL A 312 -6.23 26.99 4.37
C VAL A 312 -5.15 26.36 5.27
N ILE A 313 -4.96 25.05 5.18
CA ILE A 313 -3.84 24.36 5.85
C ILE A 313 -2.72 24.25 4.83
N ALA A 314 -1.66 25.03 5.02
CA ALA A 314 -0.48 25.05 4.16
C ALA A 314 0.71 24.44 4.89
N GLY A 315 1.57 23.75 4.14
CA GLY A 315 2.78 23.16 4.67
C GLY A 315 3.96 24.11 4.74
N SER A 316 5.14 23.55 4.96
CA SER A 316 6.41 24.25 5.19
C SER A 316 7.26 24.48 3.93
N LEU A 317 6.80 24.02 2.75
CA LEU A 317 7.55 24.15 1.51
C LEU A 317 7.43 25.56 0.89
N CYS A 318 8.50 25.99 0.26
CA CYS A 318 8.52 27.24 -0.51
C CYS A 318 7.90 27.04 -1.92
N THR A 319 6.64 26.62 -1.96
CA THR A 319 5.84 26.48 -3.18
C THR A 319 4.37 26.75 -2.91
N THR A 320 3.69 27.42 -3.83
CA THR A 320 2.25 27.70 -3.73
C THR A 320 1.39 26.42 -3.77
N ASN A 321 1.95 25.30 -4.18
CA ASN A 321 1.27 24.02 -4.24
C ASN A 321 1.26 23.28 -2.90
N ASP A 322 1.97 23.77 -1.88
CA ASP A 322 2.03 23.11 -0.57
C ASP A 322 0.77 23.41 0.27
N ILE A 323 -0.35 22.97 -0.26
CA ILE A 323 -1.66 23.07 0.38
C ILE A 323 -2.12 21.66 0.73
N LEU A 324 -2.21 21.39 2.02
CA LEU A 324 -2.73 20.11 2.52
C LEU A 324 -4.26 20.11 2.47
N VAL A 325 -4.90 21.25 2.78
CA VAL A 325 -6.35 21.44 2.71
C VAL A 325 -6.66 22.86 2.26
N SER A 326 -7.49 23.00 1.24
CA SER A 326 -7.84 24.31 0.69
C SER A 326 -8.85 25.08 1.52
N SER A 327 -9.66 24.40 2.33
CA SER A 327 -10.66 25.05 3.20
C SER A 327 -11.14 24.08 4.29
N LYS A 328 -10.79 24.35 5.54
CA LYS A 328 -11.30 23.66 6.73
C LYS A 328 -11.82 24.66 7.73
N GLU A 329 -12.97 24.39 8.31
CA GLU A 329 -13.54 25.23 9.37
C GLU A 329 -12.92 24.87 10.72
N PHE A 330 -12.43 25.87 11.43
CA PHE A 330 -11.91 25.77 12.79
C PHE A 330 -12.50 26.85 13.68
N THR A 331 -12.73 26.53 14.94
CA THR A 331 -13.04 27.48 16.00
C THR A 331 -11.74 27.83 16.71
N ASN A 332 -11.26 29.06 16.54
CA ASN A 332 -10.12 29.66 17.26
C ASN A 332 -8.85 28.72 17.30
N PRO A 333 -8.27 28.33 16.15
CA PRO A 333 -7.03 27.54 16.17
C PRO A 333 -5.88 28.36 16.76
N GLN A 334 -4.95 27.69 17.46
CA GLN A 334 -3.81 28.33 18.11
C GLN A 334 -2.49 27.77 17.61
N ILE A 335 -1.42 28.56 17.72
CA ILE A 335 -0.04 28.06 17.49
C ILE A 335 0.25 26.94 18.48
N ASN A 336 0.81 25.87 18.00
CA ASN A 336 1.07 24.60 18.67
C ASN A 336 -0.14 23.67 18.85
N ASP A 337 -1.32 24.00 18.31
CA ASP A 337 -2.33 22.99 18.07
C ASP A 337 -1.81 21.95 17.08
N VAL A 338 -2.20 20.71 17.29
CA VAL A 338 -1.76 19.59 16.46
C VAL A 338 -2.89 19.13 15.55
N LEU A 339 -2.56 18.91 14.29
CA LEU A 339 -3.47 18.35 13.30
C LEU A 339 -3.10 16.90 13.05
N ALA A 340 -4.04 16.00 13.29
CA ALA A 340 -3.91 14.57 13.02
C ALA A 340 -4.73 14.21 11.78
N PHE A 341 -4.05 13.81 10.71
CA PHE A 341 -4.64 13.39 9.43
C PHE A 341 -4.80 11.87 9.44
N TYR A 342 -6.03 11.40 9.41
CA TYR A 342 -6.35 9.98 9.47
C TYR A 342 -6.30 9.30 8.09
N LYS A 343 -6.33 7.98 8.07
CA LYS A 343 -6.28 7.14 6.85
C LYS A 343 -5.02 7.36 6.01
N THR A 344 -3.90 7.66 6.65
CA THR A 344 -2.61 7.89 5.97
C THR A 344 -1.70 6.66 6.01
N GLY A 345 -2.25 5.48 6.31
CA GLY A 345 -1.47 4.25 6.43
C GLY A 345 -1.03 3.62 5.12
N ALA A 346 -1.61 4.03 3.97
CA ALA A 346 -1.26 3.46 2.67
C ALA A 346 -0.67 4.51 1.73
N TYR A 347 0.54 4.28 1.22
CA TYR A 347 1.29 5.09 0.23
C TYR A 347 1.70 6.48 0.71
N SER A 348 1.00 7.07 1.68
CA SER A 348 1.17 8.47 2.07
C SER A 348 2.61 8.85 2.42
N VAL A 349 3.34 7.96 3.10
CA VAL A 349 4.73 8.20 3.50
C VAL A 349 5.74 7.88 2.40
N THR A 350 5.40 6.99 1.46
CA THR A 350 6.34 6.50 0.45
C THR A 350 6.24 7.24 -0.89
N GLU A 351 5.09 7.82 -1.21
CA GLU A 351 4.85 8.55 -2.46
C GLU A 351 5.07 10.07 -2.33
N GLY A 352 5.64 10.54 -1.23
CA GLY A 352 5.98 11.95 -1.02
C GLY A 352 7.21 12.39 -1.82
N MET A 353 7.35 13.71 -2.01
CA MET A 353 8.54 14.32 -2.65
C MET A 353 9.69 14.44 -1.64
N LEU A 354 10.18 13.32 -1.15
CA LEU A 354 11.03 13.20 0.04
C LEU A 354 12.32 14.01 0.03
N MET A 355 12.85 14.36 -1.16
CA MET A 355 14.11 15.09 -1.31
C MET A 355 13.95 16.60 -1.55
N PHE A 356 12.72 17.07 -1.78
CA PHE A 356 12.48 18.46 -2.14
C PHE A 356 12.81 19.42 -1.00
N LEU A 357 13.59 20.46 -1.31
CA LEU A 357 14.13 21.47 -0.37
C LEU A 357 14.93 20.88 0.81
N SER A 358 15.37 19.64 0.72
CA SER A 358 16.16 18.98 1.77
C SER A 358 15.48 18.95 3.16
N HIS A 359 14.16 18.93 3.20
CA HIS A 359 13.40 18.78 4.45
C HIS A 359 13.61 17.41 5.06
N ARG A 360 13.53 17.31 6.38
CA ARG A 360 13.61 16.04 7.12
C ARG A 360 12.50 15.08 6.73
N LEU A 361 12.82 13.79 6.66
CA LEU A 361 11.79 12.76 6.65
C LEU A 361 11.11 12.69 8.03
N PRO A 362 9.79 12.44 8.07
CA PRO A 362 9.07 12.28 9.33
C PRO A 362 9.53 11.01 10.06
N ALA A 363 9.44 11.04 11.39
CA ALA A 363 9.62 9.84 12.19
C ALA A 363 8.48 8.83 11.93
N ILE A 364 8.77 7.54 12.13
CA ILE A 364 7.79 6.45 12.01
C ILE A 364 7.67 5.76 13.37
N ILE A 365 6.47 5.75 13.91
CA ILE A 365 6.12 5.17 15.19
C ILE A 365 5.14 4.03 14.97
N ILE A 366 5.38 2.88 15.59
CA ILE A 366 4.45 1.76 15.60
C ILE A 366 3.78 1.68 16.96
N ASN A 367 2.45 1.67 16.99
CA ASN A 367 1.67 1.31 18.16
C ASN A 367 1.38 -0.20 18.11
N GLU A 368 2.07 -0.96 18.96
CA GLU A 368 1.98 -2.41 19.00
C GLU A 368 0.75 -2.88 19.79
N LEU A 369 0.35 -4.15 19.61
CA LEU A 369 -0.81 -4.76 20.29
C LEU A 369 -0.70 -4.74 21.81
N ASN A 370 0.50 -4.79 22.35
CA ASN A 370 0.77 -4.73 23.80
C ASN A 370 0.67 -3.30 24.36
N GLY A 371 0.35 -2.30 23.52
CA GLY A 371 0.29 -0.89 23.87
C GLY A 371 1.65 -0.18 23.88
N ASN A 372 2.75 -0.84 23.54
CA ASN A 372 4.04 -0.19 23.39
C ASN A 372 4.09 0.66 22.13
N MET A 373 4.79 1.79 22.22
CA MET A 373 5.12 2.64 21.08
C MET A 373 6.59 2.47 20.72
N THR A 374 6.85 1.86 19.57
CA THR A 374 8.19 1.63 19.04
C THR A 374 8.53 2.68 17.99
N LEU A 375 9.62 3.43 18.20
CA LEU A 375 10.19 4.32 17.18
C LEU A 375 10.94 3.47 16.16
N LEU A 376 10.28 3.19 15.04
CA LEU A 376 10.85 2.35 13.98
C LEU A 376 11.89 3.10 13.16
N ARG A 377 11.66 4.39 12.93
CA ARG A 377 12.57 5.26 12.18
C ARG A 377 12.55 6.66 12.78
N GLU A 378 13.73 7.20 13.08
CA GLU A 378 13.88 8.60 13.48
C GLU A 378 13.67 9.55 12.30
N ASN A 379 13.60 10.85 12.58
CA ASN A 379 13.66 11.87 11.53
C ASN A 379 15.01 11.76 10.81
N ILE A 380 15.00 11.74 9.48
CA ILE A 380 16.21 11.64 8.65
C ILE A 380 16.50 12.98 7.99
N GLU A 381 17.73 13.45 8.11
CA GLU A 381 18.24 14.64 7.42
C GLU A 381 18.49 14.33 5.95
N THR A 382 17.66 14.88 5.05
CA THR A 382 17.77 14.59 3.61
C THR A 382 18.82 15.44 2.88
N TYR A 383 19.30 16.54 3.49
CA TYR A 383 20.35 17.34 2.87
C TYR A 383 21.60 16.52 2.53
N LYS A 384 21.88 15.45 3.29
CA LYS A 384 23.01 14.53 3.04
C LYS A 384 22.90 13.77 1.72
N PHE A 385 21.70 13.62 1.18
CA PHE A 385 21.45 12.98 -0.11
C PHE A 385 21.52 13.97 -1.28
N ASN A 386 21.52 15.27 -0.99
CA ASN A 386 21.55 16.36 -1.97
C ASN A 386 22.92 17.07 -2.07
N MET A 387 24.00 16.46 -1.49
CA MET A 387 25.37 17.01 -1.55
C MET A 387 26.25 16.18 -2.51
#